data_5e7f8364c3cdc222e38cfe1d81c726b2
#
_entry.id   5e7f8364c3cdc222e38cfe1d81c726b2
#
_cell.length_a   1.000
_cell.length_b   1.000
_cell.length_c   1.000
_cell.angle_alpha   90.00
_cell.angle_beta   90.00
_cell.angle_gamma   90.00
#
_symmetry.space_group_name_H-M   'P 1'
#
loop_
_entity.id
_entity.type
_entity.pdbx_description
1 polymer ?
#
loop_
_entity_poly.entity_id
_entity_poly.type
_entity_poly.pdbx_seq_one_letter_code
_entity_poly.pdbx_strand_id
1 'polypeptide(L)'
;MSFNLDEAIKSFFRHYTDVFTSKNFSTFLSYQGEKWSLKNVRDFLENSFEVFSLGGGRFQTRAGFFTGKYFSFKPTRNEFDKKVFVPGGRCIPFVDSDILSCELKFFYKGKKLPQKVAAFPSELALDFFYLYGEEFSVRYIAEDPVNHGKMNLSNLNFTLPNEIELTSISLAPLIKDGFSYGDRILCRLLNWDKGKIELEIDKRAENPFQTTDRDEERTKWYENLENYMLDSLDFIGPMDSIEEQLAYIFFFGGDIFTRKDCGSIEEFFMNSKKIGIQPFGVESRIWKKGEDVPAVGMWNMAFIEDSVQDSKFARCPPMSPSKNTLTQSFLLDMLFTESEDYESVMKKMYPFQEYYSDEQKKLLLLHLKSLHDILAPRYNRFEDSVIGDIRHATLELYAVINEFVVLIDIEGKDLKAYPQQSLVVLSQLYAHVMHLIDALANDPNPLKEELDEIGFSLEVMRFDFECAAEELKEAMAKESRNGFKIIKR
;
A
#
# COMPACT_ATOMS: atom_id res chain seq x y z
N MET A 1 4.92 21.49 31.55
CA MET A 1 4.88 20.24 30.77
C MET A 1 5.65 20.53 29.51
N SER A 2 6.73 19.78 29.23
CA SER A 2 7.37 19.85 27.91
C SER A 2 6.37 19.33 26.89
N PHE A 3 6.08 20.13 25.90
CA PHE A 3 5.25 19.73 24.77
C PHE A 3 5.97 18.59 24.02
N ASN A 4 5.29 17.46 23.81
CA ASN A 4 5.84 16.34 23.07
C ASN A 4 5.18 16.33 21.68
N LEU A 5 5.91 16.74 20.66
CA LEU A 5 5.45 16.80 19.28
C LEU A 5 5.02 15.42 18.77
N ASP A 6 5.78 14.36 19.11
CA ASP A 6 5.48 13.00 18.65
C ASP A 6 4.14 12.52 19.19
N GLU A 7 3.81 12.84 20.45
CA GLU A 7 2.49 12.54 21.03
C GLU A 7 1.37 13.30 20.32
N ALA A 8 1.60 14.56 19.94
CA ALA A 8 0.61 15.34 19.20
C ALA A 8 0.37 14.78 17.79
N ILE A 9 1.42 14.41 17.08
CA ILE A 9 1.34 13.77 15.76
C ILE A 9 0.61 12.43 15.87
N LYS A 10 0.99 11.59 16.83
CA LYS A 10 0.34 10.31 17.09
C LYS A 10 -1.14 10.48 17.42
N SER A 11 -1.47 11.49 18.24
CA SER A 11 -2.86 11.86 18.53
C SER A 11 -3.62 12.30 17.28
N PHE A 12 -2.99 13.08 16.39
CA PHE A 12 -3.60 13.46 15.13
C PHE A 12 -3.94 12.23 14.29
N PHE A 13 -3.01 11.34 14.07
CA PHE A 13 -3.24 10.15 13.26
C PHE A 13 -4.32 9.22 13.82
N ARG A 14 -4.44 9.12 15.13
CA ARG A 14 -5.45 8.30 15.80
C ARG A 14 -6.86 8.87 15.75
N HIS A 15 -7.00 10.20 15.71
CA HIS A 15 -8.30 10.84 15.84
C HIS A 15 -8.82 11.46 14.55
N TYR A 16 -7.94 11.78 13.61
CA TYR A 16 -8.36 12.45 12.39
C TYR A 16 -8.87 11.40 11.38
N THR A 17 -10.16 11.49 11.05
CA THR A 17 -10.84 10.48 10.21
C THR A 17 -11.14 10.95 8.79
N ASP A 18 -11.05 12.25 8.54
CA ASP A 18 -11.30 12.82 7.22
C ASP A 18 -10.05 12.76 6.32
N VAL A 19 -10.24 12.97 5.02
CA VAL A 19 -9.13 13.20 4.09
C VAL A 19 -8.52 14.57 4.39
N PHE A 20 -7.20 14.66 4.37
CA PHE A 20 -6.45 15.90 4.62
C PHE A 20 -5.30 16.07 3.62
N THR A 21 -4.77 17.28 3.53
CA THR A 21 -3.66 17.65 2.67
C THR A 21 -2.39 17.89 3.48
N SER A 22 -1.23 17.87 2.82
CA SER A 22 0.04 18.29 3.43
C SER A 22 -0.07 19.70 4.05
N LYS A 23 -0.86 20.58 3.44
CA LYS A 23 -1.11 21.94 3.98
C LYS A 23 -1.93 21.91 5.28
N ASN A 24 -2.96 21.06 5.36
CA ASN A 24 -3.72 20.87 6.60
C ASN A 24 -2.82 20.39 7.73
N PHE A 25 -1.95 19.42 7.45
CA PHE A 25 -1.01 18.88 8.43
C PHE A 25 0.08 19.89 8.80
N SER A 26 0.62 20.67 7.85
CA SER A 26 1.53 21.78 8.12
C SER A 26 0.88 22.85 9.01
N THR A 27 -0.40 23.15 8.80
CA THR A 27 -1.17 24.06 9.67
C THR A 27 -1.31 23.47 11.07
N PHE A 28 -1.62 22.20 11.20
CA PHE A 28 -1.65 21.49 12.49
C PHE A 28 -0.30 21.61 13.21
N LEU A 29 0.82 21.30 12.53
CA LEU A 29 2.16 21.43 13.12
C LEU A 29 2.46 22.87 13.57
N SER A 30 2.03 23.85 12.80
CA SER A 30 2.19 25.27 13.16
C SER A 30 1.44 25.66 14.44
N TYR A 31 0.26 25.09 14.69
CA TYR A 31 -0.44 25.25 15.97
C TYR A 31 0.28 24.57 17.14
N GLN A 32 1.09 23.57 16.85
CA GLN A 32 1.94 22.91 17.83
C GLN A 32 3.29 23.65 18.05
N GLY A 33 3.53 24.74 17.34
CA GLY A 33 4.75 25.54 17.45
C GLY A 33 5.86 25.14 16.48
N GLU A 34 5.62 24.16 15.60
CA GLU A 34 6.56 23.65 14.62
C GLU A 34 6.34 24.26 13.24
N LYS A 35 7.45 24.54 12.54
CA LYS A 35 7.42 25.07 11.18
C LYS A 35 8.20 24.16 10.27
N TRP A 36 7.50 23.24 9.62
CA TRP A 36 8.10 22.39 8.59
C TRP A 36 7.79 22.94 7.20
N SER A 37 8.73 22.77 6.27
CA SER A 37 8.43 23.02 4.87
C SER A 37 7.38 22.03 4.37
N LEU A 38 6.58 22.42 3.39
CA LEU A 38 5.59 21.50 2.79
C LEU A 38 6.23 20.25 2.22
N LYS A 39 7.47 20.36 1.71
CA LYS A 39 8.26 19.20 1.27
C LYS A 39 8.54 18.23 2.43
N ASN A 40 9.06 18.73 3.55
CA ASN A 40 9.35 17.88 4.71
C ASN A 40 8.08 17.24 5.29
N VAL A 41 6.96 17.99 5.30
CA VAL A 41 5.65 17.46 5.70
C VAL A 41 5.23 16.32 4.80
N ARG A 42 5.36 16.49 3.51
CA ARG A 42 5.00 15.46 2.54
C ARG A 42 5.89 14.23 2.68
N ASP A 43 7.21 14.41 2.68
CA ASP A 43 8.17 13.32 2.84
C ASP A 43 7.89 12.53 4.13
N PHE A 44 7.52 13.23 5.22
CA PHE A 44 7.13 12.60 6.47
C PHE A 44 5.85 11.77 6.34
N LEU A 45 4.79 12.35 5.72
CA LEU A 45 3.50 11.65 5.54
C LEU A 45 3.60 10.47 4.59
N GLU A 46 4.39 10.57 3.53
CA GLU A 46 4.60 9.48 2.55
C GLU A 46 5.42 8.32 3.12
N ASN A 47 6.29 8.59 4.10
CA ASN A 47 7.07 7.57 4.79
C ASN A 47 6.41 7.08 6.10
N SER A 48 5.23 7.58 6.44
CA SER A 48 4.53 7.14 7.64
C SER A 48 3.57 6.00 7.32
N PHE A 49 3.73 4.86 8.02
CA PHE A 49 2.79 3.74 7.90
C PHE A 49 1.40 4.03 8.51
N GLU A 50 1.25 5.12 9.26
CA GLU A 50 -0.02 5.54 9.87
C GLU A 50 -0.98 6.23 8.90
N VAL A 51 -0.52 6.58 7.70
CA VAL A 51 -1.32 7.29 6.71
C VAL A 51 -1.18 6.67 5.33
N PHE A 52 -2.25 6.77 4.55
CA PHE A 52 -2.29 6.36 3.16
C PHE A 52 -2.27 7.59 2.26
N SER A 53 -1.42 7.58 1.25
CA SER A 53 -1.43 8.59 0.20
C SER A 53 -2.56 8.33 -0.78
N LEU A 54 -3.41 9.34 -1.01
CA LEU A 54 -4.49 9.33 -1.99
C LEU A 54 -4.09 10.01 -3.31
N GLY A 55 -2.83 10.45 -3.40
CA GLY A 55 -2.34 11.24 -4.50
C GLY A 55 -2.70 12.73 -4.41
N GLY A 56 -2.00 13.55 -5.22
CA GLY A 56 -2.22 14.99 -5.23
C GLY A 56 -2.01 15.67 -3.87
N GLY A 57 -1.07 15.19 -3.06
CA GLY A 57 -0.80 15.72 -1.71
C GLY A 57 -1.94 15.51 -0.71
N ARG A 58 -2.87 14.60 -1.01
CA ARG A 58 -3.99 14.20 -0.13
C ARG A 58 -3.66 12.91 0.60
N PHE A 59 -4.09 12.82 1.84
CA PHE A 59 -3.80 11.72 2.73
C PHE A 59 -5.04 11.32 3.53
N GLN A 60 -5.07 10.08 3.95
CA GLN A 60 -6.05 9.57 4.90
C GLN A 60 -5.34 8.73 5.96
N THR A 61 -5.68 8.95 7.22
CA THR A 61 -5.12 8.14 8.31
C THR A 61 -5.66 6.70 8.25
N ARG A 62 -4.96 5.74 8.85
CA ARG A 62 -5.48 4.38 9.05
C ARG A 62 -6.79 4.42 9.84
N ALA A 63 -6.87 5.27 10.88
CA ALA A 63 -8.08 5.50 11.65
C ALA A 63 -9.26 5.94 10.75
N GLY A 64 -9.00 6.88 9.82
CA GLY A 64 -10.01 7.37 8.89
C GLY A 64 -10.46 6.32 7.88
N PHE A 65 -9.53 5.52 7.39
CA PHE A 65 -9.86 4.47 6.43
C PHE A 65 -10.65 3.32 7.06
N PHE A 66 -10.18 2.76 8.18
CA PHE A 66 -10.78 1.58 8.77
C PHE A 66 -12.05 1.84 9.57
N THR A 67 -12.29 3.06 10.07
CA THR A 67 -13.52 3.35 10.81
C THR A 67 -14.76 3.15 9.95
N GLY A 68 -15.70 2.36 10.44
CA GLY A 68 -16.94 1.97 9.75
C GLY A 68 -16.80 0.75 8.85
N LYS A 69 -15.59 0.24 8.62
CA LYS A 69 -15.31 -0.92 7.77
C LYS A 69 -15.56 -2.24 8.48
N TYR A 70 -15.69 -3.31 7.68
CA TYR A 70 -16.03 -4.65 8.15
C TYR A 70 -14.87 -5.62 7.98
N PHE A 71 -14.77 -6.55 8.91
CA PHE A 71 -13.95 -7.75 8.86
C PHE A 71 -14.71 -8.91 9.51
N SER A 72 -14.26 -10.12 9.32
CA SER A 72 -14.96 -11.28 9.87
C SER A 72 -14.01 -12.38 10.31
N PHE A 73 -14.47 -13.21 11.23
CA PHE A 73 -13.78 -14.43 11.64
C PHE A 73 -14.76 -15.52 12.08
N LYS A 74 -14.29 -16.76 12.18
CA LYS A 74 -15.02 -17.87 12.80
C LYS A 74 -14.34 -18.26 14.10
N PRO A 75 -15.07 -18.32 15.21
CA PRO A 75 -14.53 -18.90 16.43
C PRO A 75 -14.11 -20.37 16.21
N THR A 76 -12.96 -20.73 16.74
CA THR A 76 -12.49 -22.12 16.77
C THR A 76 -13.45 -23.00 17.57
N ARG A 77 -13.35 -24.32 17.41
CA ARG A 77 -14.15 -25.26 18.20
C ARG A 77 -13.91 -25.08 19.70
N ASN A 78 -12.67 -24.88 20.11
CA ASN A 78 -12.28 -24.68 21.50
C ASN A 78 -12.91 -23.41 22.11
N GLU A 79 -12.90 -22.30 21.35
CA GLU A 79 -13.57 -21.05 21.74
C GLU A 79 -15.08 -21.21 21.89
N PHE A 80 -15.72 -21.89 20.93
CA PHE A 80 -17.16 -22.11 20.94
C PHE A 80 -17.60 -22.97 22.14
N ASP A 81 -16.87 -24.05 22.42
CA ASP A 81 -17.18 -24.95 23.55
C ASP A 81 -16.98 -24.23 24.90
N LYS A 82 -16.01 -23.30 24.99
CA LYS A 82 -15.81 -22.43 26.17
C LYS A 82 -16.77 -21.22 26.18
N LYS A 83 -17.55 -21.00 25.12
CA LYS A 83 -18.49 -19.88 24.94
C LYS A 83 -17.81 -18.52 25.02
N VAL A 84 -16.63 -18.42 24.45
CA VAL A 84 -15.81 -17.21 24.37
C VAL A 84 -15.14 -17.12 22.99
N PHE A 85 -14.57 -15.96 22.67
CA PHE A 85 -13.57 -15.83 21.61
C PHE A 85 -12.42 -14.94 22.08
N VAL A 86 -11.23 -15.18 21.56
CA VAL A 86 -10.05 -14.37 21.80
C VAL A 86 -9.90 -13.37 20.64
N PRO A 87 -9.84 -12.05 20.87
CA PRO A 87 -9.63 -11.10 19.80
C PRO A 87 -8.31 -11.36 19.06
N GLY A 88 -7.19 -11.44 19.78
CA GLY A 88 -5.88 -11.75 19.22
C GLY A 88 -5.51 -10.89 18.02
N GLY A 89 -4.70 -11.43 17.13
CA GLY A 89 -4.27 -10.80 15.89
C GLY A 89 -5.33 -10.72 14.79
N ARG A 90 -6.48 -11.40 14.93
CA ARG A 90 -7.55 -11.42 13.91
C ARG A 90 -8.22 -10.08 13.67
N CYS A 91 -7.99 -9.10 14.55
CA CYS A 91 -8.47 -7.73 14.41
C CYS A 91 -7.52 -6.82 13.58
N ILE A 92 -6.32 -7.29 13.26
CA ILE A 92 -5.37 -6.57 12.39
C ILE A 92 -5.86 -6.64 10.94
N PRO A 93 -5.71 -5.57 10.14
CA PRO A 93 -5.23 -4.22 10.44
C PRO A 93 -6.35 -3.24 10.84
N PHE A 94 -7.51 -3.73 11.27
CA PHE A 94 -8.73 -2.93 11.50
C PHE A 94 -8.73 -2.17 12.83
N VAL A 95 -7.78 -2.40 13.70
CA VAL A 95 -7.64 -1.70 14.98
C VAL A 95 -6.22 -1.17 15.12
N ASP A 96 -6.04 -0.18 15.98
CA ASP A 96 -4.73 0.30 16.37
C ASP A 96 -3.95 -0.84 17.08
N SER A 97 -2.80 -1.21 16.54
CA SER A 97 -1.96 -2.30 17.06
C SER A 97 -1.33 -1.99 18.43
N ASP A 98 -1.29 -0.71 18.83
CA ASP A 98 -0.89 -0.31 20.17
C ASP A 98 -1.94 -0.70 21.24
N ILE A 99 -3.17 -1.03 20.83
CA ILE A 99 -4.21 -1.49 21.76
C ILE A 99 -4.08 -3.01 21.94
N LEU A 100 -3.78 -3.44 23.16
CA LEU A 100 -3.74 -4.85 23.47
C LEU A 100 -5.09 -5.52 23.19
N SER A 101 -5.07 -6.77 22.71
CA SER A 101 -6.29 -7.50 22.36
C SER A 101 -7.28 -7.62 23.54
N CYS A 102 -6.76 -7.68 24.77
CA CYS A 102 -7.55 -7.67 26.01
C CYS A 102 -8.23 -6.32 26.32
N GLU A 103 -7.80 -5.21 25.70
CA GLU A 103 -8.35 -3.88 25.90
C GLU A 103 -9.45 -3.54 24.88
N LEU A 104 -9.58 -4.33 23.81
CA LEU A 104 -10.60 -4.16 22.79
C LEU A 104 -12.02 -4.28 23.37
N LYS A 105 -12.93 -3.49 22.84
CA LYS A 105 -14.31 -3.35 23.37
C LYS A 105 -15.31 -3.79 22.34
N PHE A 106 -15.87 -4.96 22.54
CA PHE A 106 -16.86 -5.56 21.66
C PHE A 106 -18.28 -5.27 22.12
N PHE A 107 -19.13 -4.95 21.15
CA PHE A 107 -20.53 -4.63 21.37
C PHE A 107 -21.39 -5.58 20.51
N TYR A 108 -22.55 -5.94 21.03
CA TYR A 108 -23.57 -6.71 20.30
C TYR A 108 -24.92 -6.10 20.58
N LYS A 109 -25.63 -5.69 19.53
CA LYS A 109 -26.90 -4.94 19.66
C LYS A 109 -26.79 -3.72 20.59
N GLY A 110 -25.70 -2.98 20.46
CA GLY A 110 -25.39 -1.76 21.23
C GLY A 110 -24.99 -2.02 22.69
N LYS A 111 -24.88 -3.28 23.15
CA LYS A 111 -24.46 -3.63 24.51
C LYS A 111 -23.04 -4.16 24.53
N LYS A 112 -22.20 -3.62 25.42
CA LYS A 112 -20.84 -4.11 25.61
C LYS A 112 -20.87 -5.57 26.07
N LEU A 113 -20.11 -6.43 25.39
CA LEU A 113 -19.92 -7.83 25.76
C LEU A 113 -19.01 -7.94 26.99
N PRO A 114 -19.31 -8.88 27.92
CA PRO A 114 -18.45 -9.11 29.08
C PRO A 114 -17.17 -9.85 28.67
N GLN A 115 -16.08 -9.44 29.30
CA GLN A 115 -14.82 -10.19 29.24
C GLN A 115 -14.84 -11.37 30.20
N LYS A 116 -14.10 -12.42 29.85
CA LYS A 116 -13.90 -13.64 30.63
C LYS A 116 -12.47 -14.12 30.46
N VAL A 117 -11.93 -14.73 31.52
CA VAL A 117 -10.68 -15.45 31.43
C VAL A 117 -10.97 -16.90 31.02
N ALA A 118 -10.25 -17.39 30.03
CA ALA A 118 -10.32 -18.77 29.58
C ALA A 118 -8.91 -19.31 29.31
N ALA A 119 -8.70 -20.58 29.71
CA ALA A 119 -7.45 -21.28 29.47
C ALA A 119 -7.50 -22.01 28.12
N PHE A 120 -6.38 -21.95 27.38
CA PHE A 120 -6.21 -22.61 26.07
C PHE A 120 -4.89 -23.38 26.05
N PRO A 121 -4.81 -24.48 25.26
CA PRO A 121 -3.50 -25.08 24.96
C PRO A 121 -2.53 -24.04 24.43
N SER A 122 -1.27 -24.13 24.82
CA SER A 122 -0.27 -23.10 24.50
C SER A 122 -0.11 -22.86 23.01
N GLU A 123 -0.13 -23.92 22.19
CA GLU A 123 -0.07 -23.80 20.74
C GLU A 123 -1.23 -22.96 20.20
N LEU A 124 -2.46 -23.25 20.65
CA LEU A 124 -3.64 -22.50 20.23
C LEU A 124 -3.62 -21.05 20.75
N ALA A 125 -3.06 -20.84 21.95
CA ALA A 125 -2.90 -19.50 22.49
C ALA A 125 -1.93 -18.65 21.65
N LEU A 126 -0.84 -19.23 21.16
CA LEU A 126 0.10 -18.58 20.24
C LEU A 126 -0.57 -18.29 18.89
N ASP A 127 -1.32 -19.24 18.36
CA ASP A 127 -2.05 -19.11 17.09
C ASP A 127 -3.03 -17.92 17.09
N PHE A 128 -3.60 -17.54 18.22
CA PHE A 128 -4.46 -16.35 18.27
C PHE A 128 -3.70 -15.04 18.00
N PHE A 129 -2.39 -15.03 18.10
CA PHE A 129 -1.56 -13.84 17.96
C PHE A 129 -0.61 -13.88 16.74
N TYR A 130 -0.62 -14.94 15.93
CA TYR A 130 0.35 -15.15 14.87
C TYR A 130 0.35 -14.04 13.79
N LEU A 131 -0.78 -13.31 13.63
CA LEU A 131 -0.88 -12.18 12.70
C LEU A 131 -0.11 -10.93 13.16
N TYR A 132 0.35 -10.89 14.40
CA TYR A 132 1.32 -9.87 14.85
C TYR A 132 2.76 -10.22 14.48
N GLY A 133 3.02 -11.46 14.07
CA GLY A 133 4.31 -12.10 13.90
C GLY A 133 4.55 -13.12 15.01
N GLU A 134 5.13 -14.26 14.67
CA GLU A 134 5.40 -15.33 15.64
C GLU A 134 6.27 -14.83 16.80
N GLU A 135 7.24 -13.95 16.49
CA GLU A 135 8.17 -13.31 17.45
C GLU A 135 7.47 -12.48 18.51
N PHE A 136 6.30 -11.92 18.19
CA PHE A 136 5.54 -11.08 19.11
C PHE A 136 4.45 -11.84 19.87
N SER A 137 4.06 -13.04 19.44
CA SER A 137 2.94 -13.79 20.03
C SER A 137 3.07 -13.99 21.53
N VAL A 138 4.27 -14.39 22.00
CA VAL A 138 4.55 -14.61 23.44
C VAL A 138 4.49 -13.29 24.23
N ARG A 139 4.93 -12.19 23.64
CA ARG A 139 4.89 -10.85 24.25
C ARG A 139 3.45 -10.40 24.47
N TYR A 140 2.59 -10.48 23.46
CA TYR A 140 1.19 -10.10 23.60
C TYR A 140 0.44 -10.95 24.63
N ILE A 141 0.79 -12.24 24.75
CA ILE A 141 0.26 -13.12 25.80
C ILE A 141 0.72 -12.67 27.19
N ALA A 142 2.01 -12.33 27.33
CA ALA A 142 2.58 -11.90 28.62
C ALA A 142 2.06 -10.53 29.07
N GLU A 143 1.73 -9.65 28.13
CA GLU A 143 1.16 -8.33 28.39
C GLU A 143 -0.35 -8.38 28.77
N ASP A 144 -1.05 -9.51 28.54
CA ASP A 144 -2.40 -9.70 29.05
C ASP A 144 -2.37 -9.66 30.60
N PRO A 145 -3.21 -8.81 31.25
CA PRO A 145 -3.21 -8.65 32.71
C PRO A 145 -3.37 -9.96 33.49
N VAL A 146 -4.04 -10.98 32.94
CA VAL A 146 -4.18 -12.28 33.57
C VAL A 146 -2.87 -13.05 33.71
N ASN A 147 -1.85 -12.68 32.91
CA ASN A 147 -0.53 -13.29 32.90
C ASN A 147 0.55 -12.47 33.60
N HIS A 148 0.20 -11.27 34.11
CA HIS A 148 1.17 -10.45 34.82
C HIS A 148 1.79 -11.22 36.01
N GLY A 149 3.12 -11.27 36.04
CA GLY A 149 3.89 -11.99 37.05
C GLY A 149 3.92 -13.53 36.90
N LYS A 150 3.16 -14.10 35.96
CA LYS A 150 3.17 -15.55 35.64
C LYS A 150 4.20 -15.86 34.54
N MET A 151 4.44 -14.91 33.64
CA MET A 151 5.36 -15.04 32.50
C MET A 151 6.54 -14.08 32.69
N ASN A 152 7.72 -14.62 32.88
CA ASN A 152 8.95 -13.84 32.97
C ASN A 152 9.80 -14.07 31.72
N LEU A 153 9.58 -13.25 30.70
CA LEU A 153 10.29 -13.33 29.42
C LEU A 153 11.77 -12.96 29.50
N SER A 154 12.21 -12.30 30.60
CA SER A 154 13.62 -12.01 30.82
C SER A 154 14.40 -13.24 31.35
N ASN A 155 13.72 -14.33 31.72
CA ASN A 155 14.35 -15.56 32.14
C ASN A 155 14.67 -16.42 30.89
N LEU A 156 15.95 -16.59 30.61
CA LEU A 156 16.45 -17.40 29.48
C LEU A 156 16.01 -18.88 29.55
N ASN A 157 15.61 -19.38 30.71
CA ASN A 157 15.10 -20.74 30.90
C ASN A 157 13.55 -20.78 30.96
N PHE A 158 12.89 -19.71 30.60
CA PHE A 158 11.43 -19.67 30.57
C PHE A 158 10.90 -20.67 29.57
N THR A 159 9.98 -21.51 30.00
CA THR A 159 9.22 -22.44 29.14
C THR A 159 7.75 -22.11 29.23
N LEU A 160 7.05 -22.13 28.08
CA LEU A 160 5.61 -21.93 28.07
C LEU A 160 4.90 -23.03 28.86
N PRO A 161 3.91 -22.69 29.68
CA PRO A 161 3.09 -23.69 30.36
C PRO A 161 2.22 -24.44 29.33
N ASN A 162 1.71 -25.64 29.67
CA ASN A 162 0.87 -26.42 28.76
C ASN A 162 -0.45 -25.73 28.41
N GLU A 163 -0.98 -24.93 29.32
CA GLU A 163 -2.17 -24.10 29.13
C GLU A 163 -1.87 -22.66 29.53
N ILE A 164 -2.43 -21.75 28.76
CA ILE A 164 -2.28 -20.30 28.94
C ILE A 164 -3.67 -19.68 29.12
N GLU A 165 -3.83 -18.89 30.16
CA GLU A 165 -5.03 -18.08 30.37
C GLU A 165 -5.00 -16.83 29.50
N LEU A 166 -6.12 -16.52 28.85
CA LEU A 166 -6.27 -15.31 28.01
C LEU A 166 -7.56 -14.57 28.36
N THR A 167 -7.49 -13.24 28.33
CA THR A 167 -8.67 -12.40 28.38
C THR A 167 -9.45 -12.57 27.08
N SER A 168 -10.64 -13.11 27.20
CA SER A 168 -11.52 -13.47 26.10
C SER A 168 -12.85 -12.72 26.19
N ILE A 169 -13.63 -12.71 25.13
CA ILE A 169 -14.94 -12.06 25.04
C ILE A 169 -16.04 -13.13 25.07
N SER A 170 -17.09 -12.91 25.85
CA SER A 170 -18.18 -13.87 25.98
C SER A 170 -19.04 -13.97 24.72
N LEU A 171 -19.20 -15.19 24.18
CA LEU A 171 -20.15 -15.54 23.11
C LEU A 171 -21.57 -15.81 23.62
N ALA A 172 -21.79 -15.87 24.93
CA ALA A 172 -23.10 -16.26 25.47
C ALA A 172 -24.28 -15.41 24.96
N PRO A 173 -24.18 -14.08 24.77
CA PRO A 173 -25.29 -13.30 24.18
C PRO A 173 -25.57 -13.67 22.73
N LEU A 174 -24.55 -13.95 21.92
CA LEU A 174 -24.70 -14.35 20.53
C LEU A 174 -25.32 -15.74 20.43
N ILE A 175 -24.86 -16.69 21.28
CA ILE A 175 -25.42 -18.06 21.35
C ILE A 175 -26.87 -18.02 21.73
N LYS A 176 -27.28 -17.18 22.69
CA LYS A 176 -28.69 -16.98 23.07
C LYS A 176 -29.56 -16.53 21.88
N ASP A 177 -28.98 -15.77 20.98
CA ASP A 177 -29.63 -15.24 19.76
C ASP A 177 -29.45 -16.18 18.55
N GLY A 178 -29.02 -17.43 18.80
CA GLY A 178 -28.97 -18.50 17.80
C GLY A 178 -27.65 -18.60 17.03
N PHE A 179 -26.55 -18.05 17.56
CA PHE A 179 -25.21 -18.30 17.04
C PHE A 179 -24.81 -19.76 17.30
N SER A 180 -24.37 -20.44 16.27
CA SER A 180 -24.00 -21.86 16.30
C SER A 180 -22.58 -22.06 15.83
N TYR A 181 -21.97 -23.20 16.20
CA TYR A 181 -20.61 -23.51 15.70
C TYR A 181 -20.60 -23.59 14.17
N GLY A 182 -19.64 -22.89 13.59
CA GLY A 182 -19.49 -22.73 12.14
C GLY A 182 -20.13 -21.47 11.57
N ASP A 183 -20.96 -20.77 12.34
CA ASP A 183 -21.37 -19.41 12.00
C ASP A 183 -20.18 -18.47 12.08
N ARG A 184 -20.26 -17.35 11.37
CA ARG A 184 -19.25 -16.31 11.33
C ARG A 184 -19.66 -15.12 12.20
N ILE A 185 -18.71 -14.50 12.81
CA ILE A 185 -18.86 -13.20 13.47
C ILE A 185 -18.41 -12.13 12.49
N LEU A 186 -19.33 -11.26 12.10
CA LEU A 186 -19.03 -10.08 11.32
C LEU A 186 -18.79 -8.92 12.28
N CYS A 187 -17.67 -8.24 12.11
CA CYS A 187 -17.18 -7.16 12.95
C CYS A 187 -17.22 -5.86 12.16
N ARG A 188 -17.74 -4.80 12.77
CA ARG A 188 -17.68 -3.45 12.24
C ARG A 188 -16.89 -2.55 13.20
N LEU A 189 -15.83 -1.93 12.72
CA LEU A 189 -15.07 -0.99 13.52
C LEU A 189 -15.89 0.29 13.75
N LEU A 190 -16.14 0.63 15.00
CA LEU A 190 -16.85 1.85 15.39
C LEU A 190 -15.92 3.00 15.71
N ASN A 191 -14.75 2.69 16.27
CA ASN A 191 -13.76 3.71 16.65
C ASN A 191 -12.39 3.05 16.73
N TRP A 192 -11.46 3.55 15.95
CA TRP A 192 -10.08 3.08 15.86
C TRP A 192 -9.32 3.25 17.17
N ASP A 193 -9.21 4.50 17.65
CA ASP A 193 -8.42 4.87 18.83
C ASP A 193 -8.85 4.15 20.13
N LYS A 194 -10.12 3.77 20.23
CA LYS A 194 -10.67 3.11 21.43
C LYS A 194 -10.90 1.62 21.26
N GLY A 195 -10.52 1.06 20.12
CA GLY A 195 -10.74 -0.35 19.80
C GLY A 195 -12.20 -0.78 19.99
N LYS A 196 -13.19 0.03 19.53
CA LYS A 196 -14.61 -0.29 19.67
C LYS A 196 -15.11 -0.98 18.41
N ILE A 197 -15.68 -2.17 18.58
CA ILE A 197 -16.12 -3.05 17.50
C ILE A 197 -17.54 -3.52 17.78
N GLU A 198 -18.44 -3.34 16.80
CA GLU A 198 -19.81 -3.90 16.84
C GLU A 198 -19.82 -5.25 16.14
N LEU A 199 -20.54 -6.20 16.72
CA LEU A 199 -20.66 -7.55 16.20
C LEU A 199 -22.04 -7.81 15.59
N GLU A 200 -22.07 -8.55 14.48
CA GLU A 200 -23.26 -9.11 13.87
C GLU A 200 -23.06 -10.63 13.69
N ILE A 201 -24.14 -11.40 13.79
CA ILE A 201 -24.11 -12.85 13.50
C ILE A 201 -24.31 -13.03 11.99
N ASP A 202 -23.37 -13.70 11.36
CA ASP A 202 -23.49 -14.13 9.98
C ASP A 202 -23.64 -15.65 9.94
N LYS A 203 -24.88 -16.10 9.79
CA LYS A 203 -25.24 -17.52 9.84
C LYS A 203 -24.81 -18.25 8.59
N ARG A 204 -24.23 -19.42 8.76
CA ARG A 204 -24.00 -20.35 7.65
C ARG A 204 -25.34 -20.80 7.03
N ALA A 205 -25.30 -21.27 5.78
CA ALA A 205 -26.46 -21.88 5.13
C ALA A 205 -26.95 -23.05 5.94
N GLU A 206 -28.30 -23.18 6.09
CA GLU A 206 -28.92 -24.31 6.79
C GLU A 206 -28.64 -25.65 6.09
N ASN A 207 -28.53 -25.61 4.77
CA ASN A 207 -28.14 -26.77 3.96
C ASN A 207 -26.68 -26.64 3.54
N PRO A 208 -25.74 -27.48 4.02
CA PRO A 208 -24.33 -27.43 3.68
C PRO A 208 -24.01 -27.71 2.20
N PHE A 209 -24.96 -28.20 1.44
CA PHE A 209 -24.86 -28.45 0.00
C PHE A 209 -25.41 -27.29 -0.86
N GLN A 210 -25.97 -26.26 -0.25
CA GLN A 210 -26.46 -25.09 -0.93
C GLN A 210 -25.42 -23.96 -0.80
N THR A 211 -24.78 -23.63 -1.90
CA THR A 211 -23.96 -22.41 -2.00
C THR A 211 -24.89 -21.20 -1.98
N THR A 212 -24.67 -20.28 -1.08
CA THR A 212 -25.39 -19.01 -1.05
C THR A 212 -24.64 -17.96 -1.87
N ASP A 213 -25.33 -16.92 -2.33
CA ASP A 213 -24.69 -15.76 -2.99
C ASP A 213 -23.54 -15.19 -2.15
N ARG A 214 -23.68 -15.23 -0.82
CA ARG A 214 -22.63 -14.79 0.11
C ARG A 214 -21.41 -15.70 0.12
N ASP A 215 -21.57 -17.00 -0.05
CA ASP A 215 -20.44 -17.93 -0.12
C ASP A 215 -19.66 -17.76 -1.42
N GLU A 216 -20.37 -17.46 -2.51
CA GLU A 216 -19.74 -17.11 -3.79
C GLU A 216 -18.96 -15.79 -3.70
N GLU A 217 -19.55 -14.75 -3.10
CA GLU A 217 -18.88 -13.47 -2.88
C GLU A 217 -17.63 -13.62 -1.97
N ARG A 218 -17.69 -14.49 -0.95
CA ARG A 218 -16.51 -14.79 -0.13
C ARG A 218 -15.44 -15.55 -0.89
N THR A 219 -15.83 -16.48 -1.75
CA THR A 219 -14.84 -17.16 -2.61
C THR A 219 -14.10 -16.15 -3.48
N LYS A 220 -14.82 -15.24 -4.12
CA LYS A 220 -14.23 -14.12 -4.87
C LYS A 220 -13.36 -13.22 -3.98
N TRP A 221 -13.79 -12.98 -2.73
CA TRP A 221 -13.02 -12.18 -1.78
C TRP A 221 -11.64 -12.81 -1.51
N TYR A 222 -11.57 -14.14 -1.30
CA TYR A 222 -10.30 -14.84 -1.11
C TYR A 222 -9.44 -14.83 -2.37
N GLU A 223 -10.02 -15.04 -3.53
CA GLU A 223 -9.32 -14.97 -4.82
C GLU A 223 -8.77 -13.56 -5.08
N ASN A 224 -9.56 -12.54 -4.84
CA ASN A 224 -9.12 -11.15 -4.97
C ASN A 224 -7.99 -10.84 -3.96
N LEU A 225 -8.11 -11.27 -2.70
CA LEU A 225 -7.09 -11.03 -1.70
C LEU A 225 -5.76 -11.69 -2.09
N GLU A 226 -5.79 -12.94 -2.60
CA GLU A 226 -4.59 -13.61 -3.08
C GLU A 226 -3.94 -12.86 -4.25
N ASN A 227 -4.73 -12.39 -5.21
CA ASN A 227 -4.23 -11.62 -6.34
C ASN A 227 -3.63 -10.28 -5.90
N TYR A 228 -4.34 -9.50 -5.08
CA TYR A 228 -3.83 -8.23 -4.57
C TYR A 228 -2.56 -8.38 -3.72
N MET A 229 -2.45 -9.47 -2.94
CA MET A 229 -1.24 -9.78 -2.21
C MET A 229 -0.09 -10.12 -3.16
N LEU A 230 -0.30 -10.99 -4.15
CA LEU A 230 0.72 -11.33 -5.14
C LEU A 230 1.20 -10.08 -5.87
N ASP A 231 0.26 -9.24 -6.36
CA ASP A 231 0.59 -7.99 -7.03
C ASP A 231 1.42 -7.08 -6.12
N SER A 232 1.02 -6.93 -4.84
CA SER A 232 1.76 -6.14 -3.86
C SER A 232 3.18 -6.67 -3.65
N LEU A 233 3.34 -8.00 -3.49
CA LEU A 233 4.64 -8.62 -3.29
C LEU A 233 5.54 -8.48 -4.53
N ASP A 234 4.97 -8.53 -5.72
CA ASP A 234 5.73 -8.37 -6.98
C ASP A 234 6.14 -6.91 -7.24
N PHE A 235 5.35 -5.92 -6.78
CA PHE A 235 5.61 -4.51 -7.04
C PHE A 235 6.35 -3.78 -5.92
N ILE A 236 6.03 -4.09 -4.67
CA ILE A 236 6.54 -3.38 -3.50
C ILE A 236 7.55 -4.25 -2.76
N GLY A 237 7.38 -5.57 -2.84
CA GLY A 237 8.14 -6.52 -2.04
C GLY A 237 7.56 -6.70 -0.64
N PRO A 238 8.32 -7.32 0.28
CA PRO A 238 7.91 -7.46 1.65
C PRO A 238 7.92 -6.10 2.35
N MET A 239 6.88 -5.82 3.13
CA MET A 239 6.83 -4.64 4.00
C MET A 239 7.44 -4.97 5.38
N ASP A 240 7.65 -3.95 6.20
CA ASP A 240 8.34 -4.08 7.49
C ASP A 240 7.55 -4.90 8.52
N SER A 241 6.24 -5.06 8.33
CA SER A 241 5.41 -5.89 9.19
C SER A 241 4.23 -6.52 8.44
N ILE A 242 3.69 -7.61 9.02
CA ILE A 242 2.44 -8.24 8.55
C ILE A 242 1.28 -7.24 8.56
N GLU A 243 1.20 -6.44 9.63
CA GLU A 243 0.16 -5.43 9.79
C GLU A 243 0.22 -4.37 8.70
N GLU A 244 1.39 -3.85 8.41
CA GLU A 244 1.60 -2.84 7.37
C GLU A 244 1.22 -3.37 5.99
N GLN A 245 1.66 -4.59 5.66
CA GLN A 245 1.31 -5.26 4.40
C GLN A 245 -0.20 -5.44 4.27
N LEU A 246 -0.87 -5.90 5.32
CA LEU A 246 -2.33 -6.07 5.33
C LEU A 246 -3.04 -4.71 5.19
N ALA A 247 -2.61 -3.71 5.96
CA ALA A 247 -3.21 -2.37 5.92
C ALA A 247 -3.12 -1.77 4.51
N TYR A 248 -1.96 -1.91 3.86
CA TYR A 248 -1.74 -1.48 2.50
C TYR A 248 -2.69 -2.17 1.51
N ILE A 249 -2.77 -3.49 1.55
CA ILE A 249 -3.62 -4.28 0.65
C ILE A 249 -5.10 -3.96 0.85
N PHE A 250 -5.54 -3.83 2.09
CA PHE A 250 -6.94 -3.46 2.38
C PHE A 250 -7.27 -2.05 1.93
N PHE A 251 -6.33 -1.13 2.03
CA PHE A 251 -6.50 0.21 1.51
C PHE A 251 -6.66 0.21 -0.01
N PHE A 252 -5.77 -0.47 -0.74
CA PHE A 252 -5.84 -0.55 -2.20
C PHE A 252 -7.09 -1.27 -2.70
N GLY A 253 -7.49 -2.36 -2.06
CA GLY A 253 -8.72 -3.07 -2.40
C GLY A 253 -9.99 -2.38 -1.91
N GLY A 254 -9.88 -1.44 -0.97
CA GLY A 254 -10.99 -0.62 -0.49
C GLY A 254 -12.22 -1.41 -0.11
N ASP A 255 -13.35 -1.08 -0.73
CA ASP A 255 -14.63 -1.73 -0.42
C ASP A 255 -14.70 -3.19 -0.88
N ILE A 256 -13.82 -3.66 -1.78
CA ILE A 256 -13.77 -5.08 -2.15
C ILE A 256 -13.50 -5.95 -0.93
N PHE A 257 -12.63 -5.49 -0.02
CA PHE A 257 -12.22 -6.27 1.15
C PHE A 257 -12.96 -5.92 2.45
N THR A 258 -13.60 -4.76 2.50
CA THR A 258 -14.11 -4.20 3.76
C THR A 258 -15.63 -4.11 3.85
N ARG A 259 -16.36 -4.81 2.98
CA ARG A 259 -17.84 -4.93 2.99
C ARG A 259 -18.33 -6.05 3.90
N LYS A 260 -19.67 -6.14 4.10
CA LYS A 260 -20.33 -7.13 4.95
C LYS A 260 -20.15 -8.60 4.53
N ASP A 261 -19.83 -8.82 3.27
CA ASP A 261 -19.58 -10.15 2.67
C ASP A 261 -18.09 -10.55 2.68
N CYS A 262 -17.28 -9.84 3.47
CA CYS A 262 -15.85 -10.09 3.61
C CYS A 262 -15.56 -11.50 4.17
N GLY A 263 -14.41 -12.03 3.76
CA GLY A 263 -13.81 -13.24 4.32
C GLY A 263 -13.06 -12.99 5.63
N SER A 264 -12.28 -13.95 6.07
CA SER A 264 -11.41 -13.90 7.24
C SER A 264 -9.94 -13.97 6.79
N ILE A 265 -9.11 -13.11 7.33
CA ILE A 265 -7.66 -13.13 7.09
C ILE A 265 -7.07 -14.45 7.61
N GLU A 266 -7.52 -14.95 8.77
CA GLU A 266 -7.07 -16.25 9.31
C GLU A 266 -7.39 -17.39 8.34
N GLU A 267 -8.65 -17.46 7.86
CA GLU A 267 -9.03 -18.49 6.89
C GLU A 267 -8.27 -18.36 5.59
N PHE A 268 -7.95 -17.13 5.17
CA PHE A 268 -7.13 -16.88 3.99
C PHE A 268 -5.75 -17.54 4.14
N PHE A 269 -5.00 -17.22 5.18
CA PHE A 269 -3.66 -17.77 5.38
C PHE A 269 -3.64 -19.29 5.60
N MET A 270 -4.69 -19.84 6.24
CA MET A 270 -4.85 -21.30 6.40
C MET A 270 -5.04 -22.01 5.05
N ASN A 271 -5.78 -21.41 4.12
CA ASN A 271 -6.21 -22.06 2.88
C ASN A 271 -5.42 -21.64 1.63
N SER A 272 -4.81 -20.46 1.60
CA SER A 272 -4.00 -20.02 0.46
C SER A 272 -2.84 -20.98 0.24
N LYS A 273 -2.62 -21.35 -1.03
CA LYS A 273 -1.50 -22.20 -1.44
C LYS A 273 -0.28 -21.42 -1.90
N LYS A 274 -0.46 -20.15 -2.22
CA LYS A 274 0.57 -19.31 -2.81
C LYS A 274 1.19 -18.36 -1.80
N ILE A 275 0.44 -17.91 -0.82
CA ILE A 275 0.85 -16.89 0.14
C ILE A 275 0.77 -17.41 1.56
N GLY A 276 1.72 -17.03 2.39
CA GLY A 276 1.77 -17.38 3.80
C GLY A 276 2.59 -16.38 4.59
N ILE A 277 2.61 -16.58 5.90
CA ILE A 277 3.55 -15.93 6.78
C ILE A 277 4.83 -16.76 6.75
N GLN A 278 5.95 -16.14 6.40
CA GLN A 278 7.24 -16.78 6.21
C GLN A 278 8.28 -16.19 7.18
N PRO A 279 9.23 -16.98 7.67
CA PRO A 279 10.30 -16.48 8.53
C PRO A 279 11.22 -15.53 7.75
N PHE A 280 11.64 -14.47 8.42
CA PHE A 280 12.62 -13.49 7.94
C PHE A 280 13.61 -13.17 9.06
N GLY A 281 14.66 -13.95 9.17
CA GLY A 281 15.57 -13.88 10.33
C GLY A 281 14.87 -14.28 11.62
N VAL A 282 14.69 -13.32 12.53
CA VAL A 282 13.95 -13.50 13.79
C VAL A 282 12.50 -12.99 13.71
N GLU A 283 12.09 -12.51 12.56
CA GLU A 283 10.80 -11.88 12.32
C GLU A 283 9.98 -12.67 11.31
N SER A 284 8.73 -12.32 11.15
CA SER A 284 7.79 -12.93 10.22
C SER A 284 7.29 -11.91 9.20
N ARG A 285 7.17 -12.32 7.94
CA ARG A 285 6.66 -11.49 6.84
C ARG A 285 5.61 -12.24 6.02
N ILE A 286 4.72 -11.51 5.39
CA ILE A 286 3.86 -12.09 4.34
C ILE A 286 4.71 -12.25 3.09
N TRP A 287 4.80 -13.48 2.59
CA TRP A 287 5.54 -13.79 1.37
C TRP A 287 4.96 -15.00 0.63
N LYS A 288 5.49 -15.26 -0.55
CA LYS A 288 5.13 -16.44 -1.36
C LYS A 288 5.56 -17.71 -0.66
N LYS A 289 4.66 -18.70 -0.56
CA LYS A 289 4.96 -19.97 0.11
C LYS A 289 6.05 -20.74 -0.63
N GLY A 290 7.07 -21.15 0.11
CA GLY A 290 8.19 -21.93 -0.40
C GLY A 290 9.31 -21.10 -1.05
N GLU A 291 9.21 -19.77 -1.00
CA GLU A 291 10.26 -18.85 -1.41
C GLU A 291 10.84 -18.14 -0.19
N ASP A 292 12.14 -17.83 -0.23
CA ASP A 292 12.79 -17.03 0.80
C ASP A 292 12.33 -15.57 0.71
N VAL A 293 12.07 -14.95 1.86
CA VAL A 293 11.71 -13.53 1.91
C VAL A 293 12.95 -12.70 1.57
N PRO A 294 12.92 -11.86 0.52
CA PRO A 294 14.03 -10.99 0.19
C PRO A 294 14.22 -9.90 1.25
N ALA A 295 15.43 -9.40 1.40
CA ALA A 295 15.72 -8.33 2.35
C ALA A 295 14.93 -7.06 2.01
N VAL A 296 14.28 -6.46 3.01
CA VAL A 296 13.55 -5.19 2.86
C VAL A 296 14.53 -4.11 2.38
N GLY A 297 14.13 -3.34 1.37
CA GLY A 297 14.97 -2.32 0.74
C GLY A 297 15.96 -2.85 -0.32
N MET A 298 16.25 -4.15 -0.33
CA MET A 298 17.06 -4.80 -1.38
C MET A 298 16.21 -5.43 -2.50
N TRP A 299 14.91 -5.50 -2.32
CA TRP A 299 14.01 -6.12 -3.30
C TRP A 299 14.16 -5.49 -4.70
N ASN A 300 14.19 -4.16 -4.76
CA ASN A 300 14.44 -3.44 -6.01
C ASN A 300 15.85 -3.68 -6.59
N MET A 301 16.83 -3.97 -5.73
CA MET A 301 18.20 -4.28 -6.16
C MET A 301 18.33 -5.70 -6.69
N ALA A 302 17.65 -6.69 -6.07
CA ALA A 302 17.62 -8.06 -6.60
C ALA A 302 16.92 -8.12 -7.96
N PHE A 303 15.82 -7.39 -8.15
CA PHE A 303 15.15 -7.25 -9.44
C PHE A 303 16.05 -6.57 -10.49
N ILE A 304 16.87 -5.61 -10.08
CA ILE A 304 17.89 -4.97 -10.93
C ILE A 304 19.03 -5.96 -11.23
N GLU A 305 19.50 -6.75 -10.27
CA GLU A 305 20.58 -7.70 -10.47
C GLU A 305 20.20 -8.87 -11.36
N ASP A 306 19.01 -9.45 -11.24
CA ASP A 306 18.50 -10.48 -12.14
C ASP A 306 18.23 -9.93 -13.56
N SER A 307 17.83 -8.66 -13.67
CA SER A 307 17.66 -7.98 -14.95
C SER A 307 19.00 -7.53 -15.58
N VAL A 308 20.06 -7.35 -14.77
CA VAL A 308 21.41 -6.97 -15.21
C VAL A 308 22.12 -8.12 -15.92
N GLN A 309 21.78 -9.38 -15.66
CA GLN A 309 22.30 -10.51 -16.46
C GLN A 309 21.78 -10.49 -17.91
N ASP A 310 20.63 -9.86 -18.15
CA ASP A 310 20.18 -9.52 -19.50
C ASP A 310 20.49 -8.04 -19.76
N SER A 311 21.64 -7.78 -20.40
CA SER A 311 22.25 -6.44 -20.55
C SER A 311 21.38 -5.32 -21.17
N LYS A 312 20.15 -5.67 -21.62
CA LYS A 312 19.16 -4.74 -22.16
C LYS A 312 18.19 -4.20 -21.13
N PHE A 313 17.93 -4.96 -20.07
CA PHE A 313 16.99 -4.54 -18.98
C PHE A 313 17.61 -3.62 -17.93
N ALA A 314 18.93 -3.62 -17.78
CA ALA A 314 19.64 -2.75 -16.84
C ALA A 314 19.42 -1.24 -17.08
N ARG A 315 18.84 -0.88 -18.20
CA ARG A 315 18.64 0.49 -18.65
C ARG A 315 17.21 0.99 -18.60
N CYS A 316 16.25 0.09 -18.35
CA CYS A 316 14.89 0.52 -18.06
C CYS A 316 14.84 1.16 -16.67
N PRO A 317 14.22 2.33 -16.52
CA PRO A 317 14.07 2.93 -15.19
C PRO A 317 13.36 1.91 -14.31
N PRO A 318 13.90 1.61 -13.10
CA PRO A 318 13.29 0.65 -12.21
C PRO A 318 11.85 1.08 -11.94
N MET A 319 10.92 0.12 -11.92
CA MET A 319 9.54 0.33 -11.49
C MET A 319 9.56 0.59 -9.98
N SER A 320 10.05 1.77 -9.60
CA SER A 320 10.18 2.15 -8.21
C SER A 320 8.84 2.66 -7.68
N PRO A 321 8.40 2.21 -6.50
CA PRO A 321 7.25 2.79 -5.80
C PRO A 321 7.41 4.31 -5.54
N SER A 322 8.65 4.81 -5.49
CA SER A 322 8.94 6.24 -5.38
C SER A 322 8.50 7.08 -6.59
N LYS A 323 8.00 6.44 -7.66
CA LYS A 323 7.36 7.10 -8.80
C LYS A 323 5.83 7.13 -8.72
N ASN A 324 5.26 6.93 -7.55
CA ASN A 324 3.82 7.03 -7.34
C ASN A 324 3.25 8.36 -7.84
N THR A 325 3.97 9.47 -7.68
CA THR A 325 3.54 10.79 -8.14
C THR A 325 3.36 10.83 -9.65
N LEU A 326 4.30 10.27 -10.41
CA LEU A 326 4.22 10.21 -11.87
C LEU A 326 3.04 9.35 -12.32
N THR A 327 2.88 8.14 -11.76
CA THR A 327 1.76 7.25 -12.07
C THR A 327 0.43 7.90 -11.75
N GLN A 328 0.30 8.52 -10.59
CA GLN A 328 -0.90 9.22 -10.19
C GLN A 328 -1.21 10.42 -11.08
N SER A 329 -0.19 11.18 -11.49
CA SER A 329 -0.36 12.30 -12.42
C SER A 329 -0.91 11.83 -13.76
N PHE A 330 -0.42 10.72 -14.31
CA PHE A 330 -0.97 10.12 -15.53
C PHE A 330 -2.40 9.62 -15.34
N LEU A 331 -2.72 9.00 -14.22
CA LEU A 331 -4.09 8.53 -13.95
C LEU A 331 -5.07 9.69 -13.73
N LEU A 332 -4.64 10.77 -13.07
CA LEU A 332 -5.45 11.99 -12.96
C LEU A 332 -5.62 12.66 -14.32
N ASP A 333 -4.62 12.61 -15.20
CA ASP A 333 -4.72 13.11 -16.56
C ASP A 333 -5.70 12.28 -17.40
N MET A 334 -5.71 10.95 -17.25
CA MET A 334 -6.71 10.08 -17.87
C MET A 334 -8.12 10.44 -17.42
N LEU A 335 -8.34 10.67 -16.11
CA LEU A 335 -9.64 11.08 -15.57
C LEU A 335 -10.03 12.48 -16.08
N PHE A 336 -9.09 13.40 -16.20
CA PHE A 336 -9.31 14.74 -16.72
C PHE A 336 -9.68 14.73 -18.20
N THR A 337 -8.98 13.94 -19.02
CA THR A 337 -9.20 13.82 -20.47
C THR A 337 -10.29 12.83 -20.83
N GLU A 338 -10.93 12.17 -19.84
CA GLU A 338 -11.91 11.10 -20.02
C GLU A 338 -11.40 9.95 -20.91
N SER A 339 -10.11 9.64 -20.80
CA SER A 339 -9.46 8.57 -21.53
C SER A 339 -9.38 7.30 -20.69
N GLU A 340 -9.62 6.14 -21.30
CA GLU A 340 -9.39 4.82 -20.70
C GLU A 340 -8.24 4.07 -21.40
N ASP A 341 -7.35 4.78 -22.10
CA ASP A 341 -6.25 4.19 -22.85
C ASP A 341 -5.02 3.95 -21.93
N TYR A 342 -5.10 2.91 -21.11
CA TYR A 342 -4.01 2.48 -20.23
C TYR A 342 -2.74 2.05 -20.98
N GLU A 343 -2.88 1.53 -22.22
CA GLU A 343 -1.73 1.14 -23.03
C GLU A 343 -0.92 2.34 -23.47
N SER A 344 -1.59 3.44 -23.85
CA SER A 344 -0.93 4.71 -24.15
C SER A 344 -0.19 5.26 -22.93
N VAL A 345 -0.83 5.26 -21.76
CA VAL A 345 -0.18 5.71 -20.52
C VAL A 345 1.03 4.84 -20.20
N MET A 346 0.90 3.53 -20.28
CA MET A 346 2.00 2.61 -20.06
C MET A 346 3.16 2.86 -21.04
N LYS A 347 2.87 3.17 -22.30
CA LYS A 347 3.89 3.50 -23.30
C LYS A 347 4.60 4.81 -23.01
N LYS A 348 3.89 5.83 -22.55
CA LYS A 348 4.47 7.14 -22.16
C LYS A 348 5.37 7.01 -20.93
N MET A 349 4.98 6.20 -19.96
CA MET A 349 5.76 5.96 -18.74
C MET A 349 6.96 5.03 -18.99
N TYR A 350 6.77 4.01 -19.82
CA TYR A 350 7.72 2.95 -20.10
C TYR A 350 7.86 2.75 -21.62
N PRO A 351 8.61 3.62 -22.30
CA PRO A 351 8.84 3.49 -23.75
C PRO A 351 9.64 2.22 -24.07
N PHE A 352 9.60 1.80 -25.35
CA PHE A 352 10.29 0.60 -25.83
C PHE A 352 9.82 -0.70 -25.16
N GLN A 353 8.52 -0.90 -25.18
CA GLN A 353 7.85 -2.05 -24.54
C GLN A 353 8.27 -3.43 -25.09
N GLU A 354 8.96 -3.49 -26.20
CA GLU A 354 9.57 -4.72 -26.76
C GLU A 354 10.61 -5.31 -25.81
N TYR A 355 11.14 -4.53 -24.88
CA TYR A 355 12.10 -5.02 -23.88
C TYR A 355 11.41 -5.59 -22.62
N TYR A 356 10.07 -5.50 -22.53
CA TYR A 356 9.30 -6.05 -21.40
C TYR A 356 8.65 -7.38 -21.82
N SER A 357 8.62 -8.34 -20.89
CA SER A 357 7.85 -9.56 -21.10
C SER A 357 6.35 -9.29 -21.13
N ASP A 358 5.59 -10.17 -21.75
CA ASP A 358 4.13 -10.03 -21.80
C ASP A 358 3.51 -10.08 -20.39
N GLU A 359 4.15 -10.82 -19.47
CA GLU A 359 3.76 -10.91 -18.07
C GLU A 359 3.97 -9.59 -17.33
N GLN A 360 5.13 -8.96 -17.52
CA GLN A 360 5.41 -7.62 -16.97
C GLN A 360 4.43 -6.56 -17.49
N LYS A 361 4.13 -6.56 -18.79
CA LYS A 361 3.13 -5.66 -19.39
C LYS A 361 1.75 -5.87 -18.78
N LYS A 362 1.34 -7.12 -18.62
CA LYS A 362 0.05 -7.47 -18.02
C LYS A 362 -0.05 -7.00 -16.58
N LEU A 363 1.00 -7.19 -15.77
CA LEU A 363 1.05 -6.73 -14.39
C LEU A 363 0.98 -5.20 -14.29
N LEU A 364 1.72 -4.47 -15.13
CA LEU A 364 1.65 -3.02 -15.22
C LEU A 364 0.25 -2.51 -15.52
N LEU A 365 -0.41 -3.11 -16.53
CA LEU A 365 -1.78 -2.75 -16.90
C LEU A 365 -2.77 -3.00 -15.76
N LEU A 366 -2.63 -4.14 -15.08
CA LEU A 366 -3.47 -4.44 -13.92
C LEU A 366 -3.26 -3.44 -12.79
N HIS A 367 -2.02 -3.07 -12.53
CA HIS A 367 -1.68 -2.07 -11.52
C HIS A 367 -2.28 -0.69 -11.86
N LEU A 368 -2.10 -0.21 -13.09
CA LEU A 368 -2.70 1.06 -13.55
C LEU A 368 -4.22 1.05 -13.42
N LYS A 369 -4.88 -0.03 -13.84
CA LYS A 369 -6.34 -0.19 -13.70
C LYS A 369 -6.78 -0.16 -12.25
N SER A 370 -6.10 -0.91 -11.38
CA SER A 370 -6.42 -0.95 -9.95
C SER A 370 -6.32 0.44 -9.31
N LEU A 371 -5.25 1.18 -9.61
CA LEU A 371 -5.09 2.55 -9.10
C LEU A 371 -6.13 3.51 -9.67
N HIS A 372 -6.46 3.39 -10.97
CA HIS A 372 -7.50 4.19 -11.60
C HIS A 372 -8.87 3.97 -10.93
N ASP A 373 -9.24 2.72 -10.67
CA ASP A 373 -10.50 2.36 -10.01
C ASP A 373 -10.59 2.92 -8.57
N ILE A 374 -9.45 3.09 -7.91
CA ILE A 374 -9.38 3.74 -6.59
C ILE A 374 -9.53 5.26 -6.69
N LEU A 375 -8.94 5.87 -7.72
CA LEU A 375 -8.94 7.34 -7.90
C LEU A 375 -10.26 7.84 -8.48
N ALA A 376 -10.83 7.13 -9.45
CA ALA A 376 -12.01 7.57 -10.20
C ALA A 376 -13.22 7.95 -9.32
N PRO A 377 -13.63 7.19 -8.29
CA PRO A 377 -14.76 7.57 -7.43
C PRO A 377 -14.52 8.83 -6.58
N ARG A 378 -13.26 9.25 -6.45
CA ARG A 378 -12.83 10.38 -5.60
C ARG A 378 -12.40 11.58 -6.44
N TYR A 379 -12.37 11.42 -7.76
CA TYR A 379 -11.96 12.47 -8.68
C TYR A 379 -13.06 13.52 -8.83
N ASN A 380 -12.68 14.79 -8.64
CA ASN A 380 -13.56 15.92 -8.87
C ASN A 380 -13.01 16.77 -10.03
N ARG A 381 -13.55 16.57 -11.22
CA ARG A 381 -13.13 17.27 -12.43
C ARG A 381 -13.22 18.79 -12.30
N PHE A 382 -14.20 19.29 -11.54
CA PHE A 382 -14.35 20.73 -11.38
C PHE A 382 -13.20 21.33 -10.55
N GLU A 383 -12.78 20.67 -9.49
CA GLU A 383 -11.63 21.09 -8.69
C GLU A 383 -10.32 20.94 -9.46
N ASP A 384 -10.20 19.92 -10.29
CA ASP A 384 -9.03 19.62 -11.12
C ASP A 384 -8.93 20.48 -12.40
N SER A 385 -10.00 21.15 -12.81
CA SER A 385 -10.04 21.94 -14.04
C SER A 385 -9.02 23.09 -14.08
N VAL A 386 -8.58 23.55 -12.94
CA VAL A 386 -7.61 24.66 -12.81
C VAL A 386 -6.20 24.25 -13.23
N ILE A 387 -5.82 22.99 -12.94
CA ILE A 387 -4.45 22.48 -13.18
C ILE A 387 -4.41 21.41 -14.26
N GLY A 388 -5.56 20.88 -14.70
CA GLY A 388 -5.64 19.75 -15.60
C GLY A 388 -4.91 19.97 -16.92
N ASP A 389 -5.12 21.13 -17.55
CA ASP A 389 -4.47 21.48 -18.83
C ASP A 389 -2.95 21.59 -18.70
N ILE A 390 -2.47 22.19 -17.62
CA ILE A 390 -1.01 22.34 -17.35
C ILE A 390 -0.40 20.99 -17.03
N ARG A 391 -1.08 20.15 -16.22
CA ARG A 391 -0.64 18.80 -15.96
C ARG A 391 -0.54 17.97 -17.23
N HIS A 392 -1.57 18.05 -18.10
CA HIS A 392 -1.58 17.36 -19.39
C HIS A 392 -0.38 17.79 -20.25
N ALA A 393 -0.17 19.08 -20.42
CA ALA A 393 0.97 19.61 -21.19
C ALA A 393 2.33 19.18 -20.62
N THR A 394 2.44 19.14 -19.28
CA THR A 394 3.67 18.71 -18.59
C THR A 394 3.93 17.21 -18.82
N LEU A 395 2.90 16.37 -18.78
CA LEU A 395 3.03 14.92 -19.00
C LEU A 395 3.32 14.58 -20.46
N GLU A 396 2.77 15.33 -21.41
CA GLU A 396 3.11 15.17 -22.82
C GLU A 396 4.59 15.54 -23.10
N LEU A 397 5.07 16.62 -22.49
CA LEU A 397 6.49 16.98 -22.59
C LEU A 397 7.38 15.94 -21.92
N TYR A 398 6.98 15.44 -20.74
CA TYR A 398 7.69 14.34 -20.07
C TYR A 398 7.78 13.11 -20.98
N ALA A 399 6.70 12.71 -21.61
CA ALA A 399 6.66 11.51 -22.44
C ALA A 399 7.67 11.55 -23.59
N VAL A 400 7.78 12.67 -24.29
CA VAL A 400 8.72 12.81 -25.42
C VAL A 400 10.17 12.90 -24.95
N ILE A 401 10.43 13.58 -23.82
CA ILE A 401 11.77 13.65 -23.24
C ILE A 401 12.19 12.26 -22.73
N ASN A 402 11.30 11.55 -22.02
CA ASN A 402 11.55 10.22 -21.47
C ASN A 402 11.83 9.20 -22.58
N GLU A 403 11.04 9.20 -23.64
CA GLU A 403 11.27 8.33 -24.80
C GLU A 403 12.66 8.57 -25.39
N PHE A 404 13.08 9.82 -25.50
CA PHE A 404 14.36 10.18 -26.08
C PHE A 404 15.54 9.85 -25.17
N VAL A 405 15.41 10.06 -23.88
CA VAL A 405 16.42 9.67 -22.86
C VAL A 405 16.63 8.15 -22.90
N VAL A 406 15.54 7.37 -22.90
CA VAL A 406 15.61 5.91 -22.95
C VAL A 406 16.18 5.43 -24.29
N LEU A 407 15.86 6.08 -25.40
CA LEU A 407 16.45 5.76 -26.71
C LEU A 407 17.97 5.91 -26.71
N ILE A 408 18.48 7.02 -26.18
CA ILE A 408 19.95 7.25 -26.08
C ILE A 408 20.59 6.19 -25.20
N ASP A 409 19.95 5.83 -24.11
CA ASP A 409 20.46 4.83 -23.17
C ASP A 409 20.47 3.42 -23.78
N ILE A 410 19.40 3.04 -24.51
CA ILE A 410 19.29 1.73 -25.20
C ILE A 410 20.30 1.58 -26.33
N GLU A 411 20.52 2.63 -27.12
CA GLU A 411 21.48 2.56 -28.23
C GLU A 411 22.93 2.34 -27.76
N GLY A 412 23.21 2.58 -26.48
CA GLY A 412 24.32 2.00 -25.70
C GLY A 412 25.72 2.31 -26.19
N LYS A 413 25.88 3.37 -26.94
CA LYS A 413 27.16 3.78 -27.50
C LYS A 413 27.90 4.75 -26.56
N ASP A 414 29.17 4.95 -26.81
CA ASP A 414 29.98 5.87 -26.01
C ASP A 414 29.37 7.29 -26.01
N LEU A 415 28.77 7.67 -24.87
CA LEU A 415 28.17 9.01 -24.70
C LEU A 415 29.15 10.16 -25.02
N LYS A 416 30.46 9.90 -25.01
CA LYS A 416 31.46 10.86 -25.40
C LYS A 416 31.43 11.22 -26.90
N ALA A 417 30.82 10.38 -27.71
CA ALA A 417 30.65 10.63 -29.15
C ALA A 417 29.51 11.61 -29.45
N TYR A 418 28.63 11.87 -28.49
CA TYR A 418 27.52 12.80 -28.65
C TYR A 418 27.86 14.23 -28.28
N PRO A 419 27.14 15.25 -28.82
CA PRO A 419 27.25 16.62 -28.38
C PRO A 419 27.00 16.77 -26.89
N GLN A 420 28.05 17.08 -26.13
CA GLN A 420 27.99 17.09 -24.67
C GLN A 420 27.02 18.15 -24.14
N GLN A 421 26.94 19.31 -24.82
CA GLN A 421 26.02 20.38 -24.42
C GLN A 421 24.55 19.90 -24.53
N SER A 422 24.20 19.21 -25.61
CA SER A 422 22.84 18.71 -25.86
C SER A 422 22.47 17.60 -24.88
N LEU A 423 23.43 16.75 -24.45
CA LEU A 423 23.21 15.76 -23.38
C LEU A 423 22.96 16.44 -22.03
N VAL A 424 23.69 17.52 -21.72
CA VAL A 424 23.48 18.30 -20.48
C VAL A 424 22.10 18.95 -20.50
N VAL A 425 21.72 19.60 -21.61
CA VAL A 425 20.39 20.21 -21.77
C VAL A 425 19.28 19.15 -21.58
N LEU A 426 19.41 18.01 -22.26
CA LEU A 426 18.43 16.92 -22.14
C LEU A 426 18.28 16.43 -20.70
N SER A 427 19.39 16.26 -19.97
CA SER A 427 19.38 15.86 -18.57
C SER A 427 18.71 16.90 -17.66
N GLN A 428 18.99 18.19 -17.91
CA GLN A 428 18.37 19.29 -17.17
C GLN A 428 16.86 19.37 -17.44
N LEU A 429 16.45 19.21 -18.69
CA LEU A 429 15.03 19.20 -19.08
C LEU A 429 14.28 18.04 -18.42
N TYR A 430 14.86 16.84 -18.41
CA TYR A 430 14.28 15.69 -17.75
C TYR A 430 14.07 15.94 -16.24
N ALA A 431 15.12 16.43 -15.57
CA ALA A 431 15.04 16.77 -14.15
C ALA A 431 14.00 17.87 -13.87
N HIS A 432 13.95 18.90 -14.72
CA HIS A 432 13.01 20.02 -14.55
C HIS A 432 11.56 19.59 -14.77
N VAL A 433 11.27 18.81 -15.80
CA VAL A 433 9.91 18.32 -16.04
C VAL A 433 9.43 17.38 -14.91
N MET A 434 10.31 16.55 -14.38
CA MET A 434 10.00 15.73 -13.20
C MET A 434 9.69 16.59 -11.98
N HIS A 435 10.44 17.67 -11.77
CA HIS A 435 10.18 18.62 -10.69
C HIS A 435 8.81 19.32 -10.86
N LEU A 436 8.44 19.70 -12.09
CA LEU A 436 7.13 20.27 -12.37
C LEU A 436 5.99 19.30 -12.09
N ILE A 437 6.13 18.02 -12.47
CA ILE A 437 5.17 16.97 -12.16
C ILE A 437 4.99 16.85 -10.63
N ASP A 438 6.08 16.85 -9.90
CA ASP A 438 6.03 16.80 -8.44
C ASP A 438 5.41 18.07 -7.84
N ALA A 439 5.71 19.25 -8.38
CA ALA A 439 5.13 20.51 -7.90
C ALA A 439 3.61 20.55 -8.12
N LEU A 440 3.13 20.19 -9.32
CA LEU A 440 1.70 20.16 -9.65
C LEU A 440 0.93 19.11 -8.84
N ALA A 441 1.58 17.99 -8.49
CA ALA A 441 0.96 16.98 -7.65
C ALA A 441 0.85 17.42 -6.17
N ASN A 442 1.72 18.33 -5.74
CA ASN A 442 1.81 18.80 -4.34
C ASN A 442 0.95 20.01 -4.05
N ASP A 443 0.67 20.84 -5.04
CA ASP A 443 -0.19 22.01 -4.88
C ASP A 443 -1.46 21.84 -5.72
N PRO A 444 -2.54 21.34 -5.14
CA PRO A 444 -3.81 21.16 -5.85
C PRO A 444 -4.52 22.48 -6.19
N ASN A 445 -4.07 23.61 -5.64
CA ASN A 445 -4.63 24.93 -5.88
C ASN A 445 -3.53 26.00 -6.07
N PRO A 446 -2.69 25.86 -7.11
CA PRO A 446 -1.68 26.85 -7.40
C PRO A 446 -2.32 28.19 -7.79
N LEU A 447 -1.61 29.30 -7.53
CA LEU A 447 -2.06 30.60 -7.98
C LEU A 447 -2.08 30.65 -9.51
N LYS A 448 -2.97 31.45 -10.07
CA LYS A 448 -3.10 31.58 -11.51
C LYS A 448 -1.79 32.09 -12.16
N GLU A 449 -1.12 33.02 -11.50
CA GLU A 449 0.17 33.56 -11.91
C GLU A 449 1.25 32.46 -11.98
N GLU A 450 1.24 31.52 -11.02
CA GLU A 450 2.16 30.37 -11.01
C GLU A 450 1.89 29.42 -12.16
N LEU A 451 0.61 29.18 -12.50
CA LEU A 451 0.23 28.36 -13.65
C LEU A 451 0.63 29.00 -14.99
N ASP A 452 0.47 30.32 -15.11
CA ASP A 452 0.89 31.06 -16.30
C ASP A 452 2.43 31.01 -16.47
N GLU A 453 3.20 31.10 -15.37
CA GLU A 453 4.67 30.96 -15.37
C GLU A 453 5.08 29.51 -15.77
N ILE A 454 4.41 28.49 -15.24
CA ILE A 454 4.67 27.10 -15.62
C ILE A 454 4.36 26.89 -17.09
N GLY A 455 3.23 27.40 -17.59
CA GLY A 455 2.84 27.31 -19.00
C GLY A 455 3.91 27.92 -19.93
N PHE A 456 4.41 29.11 -19.60
CA PHE A 456 5.50 29.72 -20.35
C PHE A 456 6.80 28.90 -20.28
N SER A 457 7.13 28.37 -19.10
CA SER A 457 8.30 27.50 -18.90
C SER A 457 8.23 26.23 -19.76
N LEU A 458 7.05 25.62 -19.89
CA LEU A 458 6.85 24.44 -20.72
C LEU A 458 7.09 24.71 -22.21
N GLU A 459 6.68 25.89 -22.72
CA GLU A 459 6.96 26.29 -24.09
C GLU A 459 8.46 26.42 -24.35
N VAL A 460 9.18 27.09 -23.44
CA VAL A 460 10.63 27.24 -23.54
C VAL A 460 11.32 25.86 -23.49
N MET A 461 10.93 25.01 -22.54
CA MET A 461 11.50 23.67 -22.39
C MET A 461 11.26 22.81 -23.63
N ARG A 462 10.10 22.93 -24.28
CA ARG A 462 9.78 22.21 -25.52
C ARG A 462 10.72 22.64 -26.65
N PHE A 463 10.94 23.94 -26.79
CA PHE A 463 11.88 24.48 -27.80
C PHE A 463 13.31 24.00 -27.56
N ASP A 464 13.77 24.07 -26.31
CA ASP A 464 15.13 23.62 -25.93
C ASP A 464 15.30 22.11 -26.18
N PHE A 465 14.22 21.31 -25.91
CA PHE A 465 14.21 19.89 -26.21
C PHE A 465 14.32 19.61 -27.71
N GLU A 466 13.54 20.31 -28.55
CA GLU A 466 13.57 20.15 -30.01
C GLU A 466 14.95 20.41 -30.56
N CYS A 467 15.61 21.50 -30.13
CA CYS A 467 16.97 21.83 -30.50
C CYS A 467 18.01 20.77 -30.09
N ALA A 468 17.95 20.33 -28.83
CA ALA A 468 18.87 19.32 -28.32
C ALA A 468 18.67 17.96 -28.98
N ALA A 469 17.39 17.56 -29.19
CA ALA A 469 17.05 16.33 -29.84
C ALA A 469 17.46 16.27 -31.31
N GLU A 470 17.39 17.38 -32.06
CA GLU A 470 17.85 17.46 -33.45
C GLU A 470 19.37 17.21 -33.54
N GLU A 471 20.17 17.89 -32.71
CA GLU A 471 21.63 17.72 -32.68
C GLU A 471 22.02 16.28 -32.29
N LEU A 472 21.34 15.69 -31.31
CA LEU A 472 21.58 14.31 -30.85
C LEU A 472 21.19 13.30 -31.94
N LYS A 473 20.04 13.45 -32.61
CA LYS A 473 19.62 12.61 -33.74
C LYS A 473 20.61 12.67 -34.91
N GLU A 474 21.13 13.84 -35.21
CA GLU A 474 22.17 13.98 -36.24
C GLU A 474 23.45 13.23 -35.87
N ALA A 475 23.86 13.27 -34.60
CA ALA A 475 25.02 12.54 -34.10
C ALA A 475 24.81 11.02 -34.19
N MET A 476 23.63 10.53 -33.80
CA MET A 476 23.21 9.12 -33.92
C MET A 476 23.24 8.64 -35.38
N ALA A 477 22.72 9.45 -36.31
CA ALA A 477 22.71 9.14 -37.73
C ALA A 477 24.11 9.12 -38.38
N LYS A 478 25.04 9.99 -37.93
CA LYS A 478 26.45 10.02 -38.38
C LYS A 478 27.22 8.80 -37.92
N GLU A 479 26.98 8.34 -36.69
CA GLU A 479 27.60 7.11 -36.16
C GLU A 479 27.14 5.85 -36.87
N SER A 480 25.85 5.71 -37.15
CA SER A 480 25.32 4.57 -37.88
C SER A 480 25.90 4.46 -39.29
N ARG A 481 26.18 5.59 -39.97
CA ARG A 481 26.84 5.61 -41.27
C ARG A 481 28.34 5.24 -41.21
N ASN A 482 29.02 5.53 -40.12
CA ASN A 482 30.43 5.21 -39.93
C ASN A 482 30.66 3.74 -39.57
N GLY A 483 29.69 3.10 -38.92
CA GLY A 483 29.72 1.66 -38.62
C GLY A 483 29.63 0.73 -39.85
N PHE A 484 29.18 1.23 -41.00
CA PHE A 484 29.05 0.43 -42.26
C PHE A 484 30.32 0.50 -43.17
N LYS A 485 31.41 1.12 -42.73
CA LYS A 485 32.59 1.29 -43.57
C LYS A 485 33.72 0.25 -43.41
N ILE A 486 33.51 -0.86 -42.71
CA ILE A 486 34.52 -1.91 -42.61
C ILE A 486 33.89 -3.26 -42.89
N ILE A 487 33.64 -3.59 -44.13
CA ILE A 487 33.90 -4.88 -44.74
C ILE A 487 33.99 -4.69 -46.27
N LYS A 488 35.16 -4.27 -46.71
CA LYS A 488 35.65 -4.63 -48.01
C LYS A 488 36.93 -5.41 -47.81
N ARG A 489 36.74 -6.72 -47.72
CA ARG A 489 37.66 -7.72 -48.27
C ARG A 489 36.90 -9.02 -48.49
#